data_3326bf9b6bdf184b957ebfa228661354
#
_entry.id   3326bf9b6bdf184b957ebfa228661354
#
_cell.length_a   1.000
_cell.length_b   1.000
_cell.length_c   1.000
_cell.angle_alpha   90.00
_cell.angle_beta   90.00
_cell.angle_gamma   90.00
#
_symmetry.space_group_name_H-M   'P 1'
#
loop_
_entity.id
_entity.type
_entity.pdbx_description
1 polymer ?
#
loop_
_entity_poly.entity_id
_entity_poly.type
_entity_poly.pdbx_seq_one_letter_code
_entity_poly.pdbx_strand_id
1 'polypeptide(L)'
;VRRILWKNKMDINNLGRQLYRQAQRHKGFSTLFSVNTLAGINSNNNNVYQALINENLGRTPVGLLGQYHFWKSDITIHRCSDWMASLRMASDRVIGTESGTDNVKGYYLADGALYTYVDGEEYTDIFPCWDWRKVPGVTCYQEDKRVHVMGWLEKQNKGSFVGNVNDGNVGMTSMELVRDGLYAKKAWIFTPDYVLCLGADIHSDSSYLVNTSIEQALLKEKLLHLEKGKWNAVKDVCFSADKPERFFHHQTGYIVLDGKGRAFSEKRTGLWNDIMKIYPKSEQVTQNIYTLYFDHGTFPQDASYQYMVLPASSLEQVRRFDLSSFKVNAARKSKVDDNTAKMQSIKQLGV
;
A
#
# COMPACT_ATOMS: atom_id res chain seq x y z
N VAL A 1 -8.28 2.82 17.26
CA VAL A 1 -8.84 3.87 16.39
C VAL A 1 -7.80 4.94 16.08
N ARG A 2 -7.14 5.58 17.08
CA ARG A 2 -6.20 6.70 16.86
C ARG A 2 -5.08 6.36 15.87
N ARG A 3 -4.56 5.12 15.86
CA ARG A 3 -3.47 4.70 14.97
C ARG A 3 -3.87 4.58 13.51
N ILE A 4 -5.15 4.37 13.22
CA ILE A 4 -5.68 4.13 11.88
C ILE A 4 -6.33 5.36 11.24
N LEU A 5 -6.24 6.52 11.88
CA LEU A 5 -6.73 7.80 11.37
C LEU A 5 -5.55 8.66 10.93
N TRP A 6 -5.68 9.28 9.77
CA TRP A 6 -4.77 10.27 9.26
C TRP A 6 -5.54 11.47 8.71
N LYS A 7 -5.28 12.67 9.27
CA LYS A 7 -5.93 13.93 8.85
C LYS A 7 -7.45 13.79 8.61
N ASN A 8 -8.16 13.19 9.56
CA ASN A 8 -9.60 12.89 9.51
C ASN A 8 -10.04 11.83 8.49
N LYS A 9 -9.12 11.12 7.86
CA LYS A 9 -9.44 9.97 7.01
C LYS A 9 -9.14 8.66 7.74
N MET A 10 -10.01 7.70 7.57
CA MET A 10 -9.74 6.34 8.02
C MET A 10 -8.91 5.63 6.97
N ASP A 11 -7.87 4.95 7.42
CA ASP A 11 -7.02 4.11 6.59
C ASP A 11 -7.82 3.00 5.89
N ILE A 12 -7.60 2.82 4.60
CA ILE A 12 -8.31 1.86 3.75
C ILE A 12 -8.14 0.43 4.27
N ASN A 13 -6.95 0.04 4.69
CA ASN A 13 -6.69 -1.30 5.23
C ASN A 13 -7.52 -1.62 6.48
N ASN A 14 -8.02 -0.61 7.16
CA ASN A 14 -8.83 -0.74 8.38
C ASN A 14 -10.32 -0.50 8.16
N LEU A 15 -10.77 -0.20 6.94
CA LEU A 15 -12.20 -0.15 6.60
C LEU A 15 -12.82 -1.54 6.50
N GLY A 16 -12.03 -2.59 6.45
CA GLY A 16 -12.47 -3.95 6.28
C GLY A 16 -13.11 -4.20 4.92
N ARG A 17 -14.07 -5.10 4.85
CA ARG A 17 -14.83 -5.38 3.63
C ARG A 17 -15.77 -4.22 3.23
N GLN A 18 -16.19 -3.44 4.20
CA GLN A 18 -17.15 -2.35 4.03
C GLN A 18 -16.42 -1.07 3.64
N LEU A 19 -16.06 -0.96 2.38
CA LEU A 19 -15.50 0.26 1.81
C LEU A 19 -16.61 1.29 1.58
N TYR A 20 -17.26 1.71 2.66
CA TYR A 20 -18.34 2.69 2.55
C TYR A 20 -17.83 4.00 1.95
N ARG A 21 -18.55 4.49 0.95
CA ARG A 21 -18.30 5.80 0.33
C ARG A 21 -18.23 6.93 1.35
N GLN A 22 -19.08 6.87 2.39
CA GLN A 22 -19.08 7.82 3.47
C GLN A 22 -17.75 7.84 4.26
N ALA A 23 -17.15 6.69 4.50
CA ALA A 23 -15.88 6.60 5.20
C ALA A 23 -14.73 7.31 4.45
N GLN A 24 -14.82 7.35 3.13
CA GLN A 24 -13.87 8.09 2.29
C GLN A 24 -14.19 9.58 2.14
N ARG A 25 -15.47 9.93 2.02
CA ARG A 25 -15.91 11.32 1.81
C ARG A 25 -15.97 12.12 3.08
N HIS A 26 -16.43 11.51 4.17
CA HIS A 26 -16.60 12.21 5.43
C HIS A 26 -15.29 12.15 6.22
N LYS A 27 -14.73 13.32 6.45
CA LYS A 27 -13.60 13.61 7.33
C LYS A 27 -13.80 12.95 8.70
N GLY A 28 -13.56 11.67 8.84
CA GLY A 28 -13.64 10.93 10.11
C GLY A 28 -14.90 11.16 10.96
N PHE A 29 -15.96 11.71 10.39
CA PHE A 29 -17.11 12.26 11.11
C PHE A 29 -17.76 11.26 12.05
N SER A 30 -17.99 10.03 11.59
CA SER A 30 -18.57 8.99 12.45
C SER A 30 -17.66 8.61 13.62
N THR A 31 -16.36 8.59 13.38
CA THR A 31 -15.35 8.25 14.39
C THR A 31 -15.18 9.40 15.37
N LEU A 32 -15.07 10.66 14.89
CA LEU A 32 -15.01 11.83 15.77
C LEU A 32 -16.31 12.04 16.55
N PHE A 33 -17.46 11.76 15.95
CA PHE A 33 -18.74 11.79 16.66
C PHE A 33 -18.77 10.75 17.79
N SER A 34 -18.35 9.51 17.51
CA SER A 34 -18.26 8.47 18.53
C SER A 34 -17.27 8.82 19.65
N VAL A 35 -16.13 9.42 19.31
CA VAL A 35 -15.13 9.87 20.29
C VAL A 35 -15.67 11.02 21.15
N ASN A 36 -16.37 11.99 20.56
CA ASN A 36 -17.03 13.05 21.31
C ASN A 36 -18.09 12.51 22.28
N THR A 37 -18.88 11.53 21.84
CA THR A 37 -19.86 10.86 22.69
C THR A 37 -19.17 10.12 23.85
N LEU A 38 -18.08 9.39 23.58
CA LEU A 38 -17.29 8.72 24.61
C LEU A 38 -16.65 9.69 25.59
N ALA A 39 -16.19 10.85 25.13
CA ALA A 39 -15.66 11.92 25.99
C ALA A 39 -16.71 12.44 26.97
N GLY A 40 -18.00 12.51 26.55
CA GLY A 40 -19.11 12.89 27.41
C GLY A 40 -19.52 11.82 28.43
N ILE A 41 -19.29 10.54 28.11
CA ILE A 41 -19.71 9.41 28.96
C ILE A 41 -18.61 9.03 29.97
N ASN A 42 -17.36 9.04 29.57
CA ASN A 42 -16.22 8.58 30.37
C ASN A 42 -15.23 9.73 30.65
N SER A 43 -15.45 10.45 31.71
CA SER A 43 -14.61 11.58 32.14
C SER A 43 -13.16 11.19 32.47
N ASN A 44 -12.89 9.95 32.91
CA ASN A 44 -11.56 9.50 33.30
C ASN A 44 -10.58 9.44 32.10
N ASN A 45 -11.11 9.23 30.89
CA ASN A 45 -10.30 9.18 29.64
C ASN A 45 -10.49 10.41 28.76
N ASN A 46 -11.12 11.46 29.27
CA ASN A 46 -11.44 12.65 28.48
C ASN A 46 -10.19 13.26 27.82
N ASN A 47 -9.06 13.31 28.52
CA ASN A 47 -7.79 13.81 27.98
C ASN A 47 -7.34 13.04 26.71
N VAL A 48 -7.53 11.71 26.70
CA VAL A 48 -7.19 10.86 25.54
C VAL A 48 -8.12 11.16 24.37
N TYR A 49 -9.41 11.33 24.63
CA TYR A 49 -10.40 11.64 23.61
C TYR A 49 -10.20 13.04 23.03
N GLN A 50 -9.91 14.04 23.87
CA GLN A 50 -9.62 15.39 23.42
C GLN A 50 -8.31 15.48 22.62
N ALA A 51 -7.28 14.75 23.02
CA ALA A 51 -6.04 14.65 22.27
C ALA A 51 -6.29 14.07 20.85
N LEU A 52 -7.10 13.02 20.74
CA LEU A 52 -7.49 12.44 19.46
C LEU A 52 -8.27 13.43 18.58
N ILE A 53 -9.24 14.13 19.16
CA ILE A 53 -10.04 15.13 18.45
C ILE A 53 -9.13 16.25 17.92
N ASN A 54 -8.28 16.80 18.77
CA ASN A 54 -7.39 17.91 18.42
C ASN A 54 -6.39 17.53 17.33
N GLU A 55 -5.80 16.33 17.42
CA GLU A 55 -4.92 15.80 16.39
C GLU A 55 -5.64 15.69 15.03
N ASN A 56 -6.83 15.10 15.00
CA ASN A 56 -7.57 14.92 13.76
C ASN A 56 -8.14 16.22 13.18
N LEU A 57 -8.31 17.25 13.99
CA LEU A 57 -8.70 18.60 13.56
C LEU A 57 -7.48 19.47 13.19
N GLY A 58 -6.26 18.91 13.25
CA GLY A 58 -5.02 19.65 12.97
C GLY A 58 -4.67 20.72 14.00
N ARG A 59 -5.28 20.67 15.20
CA ARG A 59 -5.02 21.63 16.29
C ARG A 59 -3.75 21.31 17.09
N THR A 60 -3.32 20.06 17.06
CA THR A 60 -2.09 19.58 17.67
C THR A 60 -1.33 18.68 16.69
N PRO A 61 0.01 18.57 16.84
CA PRO A 61 0.80 17.65 16.03
C PRO A 61 0.30 16.21 16.12
N VAL A 62 0.59 15.42 15.09
CA VAL A 62 0.29 13.99 15.04
C VAL A 62 1.01 13.27 16.17
N GLY A 63 0.28 12.46 16.92
CA GLY A 63 0.83 11.63 17.98
C GLY A 63 0.89 10.14 17.60
N LEU A 64 1.32 9.32 18.53
CA LEU A 64 1.50 7.87 18.32
C LEU A 64 2.39 7.56 17.11
N LEU A 65 3.52 8.26 17.01
CA LEU A 65 4.53 8.01 15.97
C LEU A 65 5.15 6.62 16.13
N GLY A 66 5.74 6.12 15.04
CA GLY A 66 6.45 4.85 15.00
C GLY A 66 5.67 3.72 14.32
N GLN A 67 6.21 2.52 14.43
CA GLN A 67 5.67 1.34 13.78
C GLN A 67 4.87 0.47 14.75
N TYR A 68 3.68 0.06 14.30
CA TYR A 68 2.76 -0.82 15.03
C TYR A 68 2.40 -2.02 14.17
N HIS A 69 2.67 -3.22 14.66
CA HIS A 69 2.28 -4.47 14.00
C HIS A 69 1.17 -5.18 14.78
N PHE A 70 0.09 -5.48 14.10
CA PHE A 70 -1.09 -6.17 14.63
C PHE A 70 -1.07 -7.62 14.14
N TRP A 71 -0.32 -8.46 14.82
CA TRP A 71 -0.03 -9.85 14.41
C TRP A 71 -1.27 -10.75 14.30
N LYS A 72 -2.38 -10.43 14.98
CA LYS A 72 -3.65 -11.16 14.87
C LYS A 72 -4.42 -10.87 13.59
N SER A 73 -4.08 -9.82 12.88
CA SER A 73 -4.76 -9.37 11.65
C SER A 73 -3.78 -9.14 10.50
N ASP A 74 -2.50 -9.46 10.70
CA ASP A 74 -1.42 -9.29 9.72
C ASP A 74 -1.37 -7.86 9.12
N ILE A 75 -1.56 -6.84 9.98
CA ILE A 75 -1.55 -5.43 9.59
C ILE A 75 -0.38 -4.71 10.25
N THR A 76 0.36 -3.92 9.46
CA THR A 76 1.38 -3.00 9.96
C THR A 76 0.97 -1.57 9.66
N ILE A 77 1.14 -0.67 10.63
CA ILE A 77 0.95 0.76 10.48
C ILE A 77 2.22 1.45 10.89
N HIS A 78 2.71 2.35 10.05
CA HIS A 78 3.84 3.22 10.32
C HIS A 78 3.39 4.67 10.28
N ARG A 79 3.70 5.44 11.35
CA ARG A 79 3.26 6.83 11.52
C ARG A 79 4.44 7.73 11.74
N CYS A 80 4.60 8.72 10.88
CA CYS A 80 5.55 9.80 11.02
C CYS A 80 4.83 11.12 11.34
N SER A 81 5.57 12.22 11.52
CA SER A 81 4.97 13.54 11.74
C SER A 81 4.12 14.00 10.54
N ASP A 82 4.58 13.72 9.34
CA ASP A 82 4.06 14.30 8.11
C ASP A 82 3.38 13.30 7.18
N TRP A 83 3.50 12.00 7.47
CA TRP A 83 2.90 10.95 6.67
C TRP A 83 2.58 9.69 7.49
N MET A 84 1.75 8.85 6.94
CA MET A 84 1.43 7.53 7.48
C MET A 84 1.41 6.51 6.34
N ALA A 85 1.84 5.28 6.65
CA ALA A 85 1.60 4.14 5.78
C ALA A 85 0.88 3.02 6.53
N SER A 86 0.08 2.27 5.81
CA SER A 86 -0.51 1.02 6.28
C SER A 86 -0.28 -0.10 5.28
N LEU A 87 0.05 -1.27 5.80
CA LEU A 87 0.29 -2.47 5.03
C LEU A 87 -0.62 -3.58 5.53
N ARG A 88 -1.43 -4.15 4.65
CA ARG A 88 -2.24 -5.33 4.94
C ARG A 88 -1.71 -6.55 4.22
N MET A 89 -1.47 -7.57 5.00
CA MET A 89 -0.98 -8.88 4.57
C MET A 89 -1.99 -9.96 4.95
N ALA A 90 -1.75 -11.16 4.50
CA ALA A 90 -2.47 -12.34 4.95
C ALA A 90 -1.52 -13.53 5.04
N SER A 91 -1.71 -14.34 6.07
CA SER A 91 -1.16 -15.67 6.20
C SER A 91 -2.31 -16.69 6.24
N ASP A 92 -1.98 -17.97 6.31
CA ASP A 92 -2.98 -19.04 6.52
C ASP A 92 -3.72 -18.93 7.88
N ARG A 93 -3.25 -18.05 8.78
CA ARG A 93 -3.88 -17.79 10.09
C ARG A 93 -5.07 -16.85 10.00
N VAL A 94 -5.11 -15.97 8.99
CA VAL A 94 -6.13 -14.92 8.84
C VAL A 94 -6.91 -15.11 7.55
N ILE A 95 -8.15 -14.62 7.53
CA ILE A 95 -8.97 -14.62 6.30
C ILE A 95 -8.42 -13.61 5.28
N GLY A 96 -7.74 -12.56 5.74
CA GLY A 96 -7.26 -11.47 4.93
C GLY A 96 -8.35 -10.44 4.68
N THR A 97 -9.12 -10.59 3.62
CA THR A 97 -10.29 -9.77 3.31
C THR A 97 -11.46 -10.64 2.89
N GLU A 98 -12.67 -10.14 3.05
CA GLU A 98 -13.86 -10.75 2.48
C GLU A 98 -14.28 -9.95 1.24
N SER A 99 -14.50 -10.63 0.11
CA SER A 99 -15.12 -10.06 -1.06
C SER A 99 -16.53 -10.65 -1.20
N GLY A 100 -17.51 -9.96 -0.68
CA GLY A 100 -18.91 -10.37 -0.68
C GLY A 100 -19.82 -9.25 -1.14
N THR A 101 -21.04 -9.21 -0.61
CA THR A 101 -22.06 -8.21 -0.96
C THR A 101 -21.61 -6.77 -0.72
N ASP A 102 -20.72 -6.57 0.24
CA ASP A 102 -20.24 -5.24 0.65
C ASP A 102 -19.03 -4.74 -0.17
N ASN A 103 -18.31 -5.66 -0.82
CA ASN A 103 -17.24 -5.34 -1.77
C ASN A 103 -16.96 -6.53 -2.68
N VAL A 104 -17.60 -6.58 -3.82
CA VAL A 104 -17.46 -7.70 -4.78
C VAL A 104 -16.13 -7.67 -5.55
N LYS A 105 -15.29 -6.66 -5.37
CA LYS A 105 -14.00 -6.49 -6.05
C LYS A 105 -12.80 -6.64 -5.12
N GLY A 106 -13.02 -6.82 -3.81
CA GLY A 106 -12.00 -6.75 -2.77
C GLY A 106 -11.04 -7.94 -2.66
N TYR A 107 -10.96 -8.82 -3.64
CA TYR A 107 -10.23 -10.10 -3.59
C TYR A 107 -8.74 -9.96 -3.23
N TYR A 108 -8.08 -8.91 -3.72
CA TYR A 108 -6.63 -8.70 -3.56
C TYR A 108 -6.24 -7.76 -2.41
N LEU A 109 -7.19 -7.29 -1.59
CA LEU A 109 -6.94 -6.24 -0.59
C LEU A 109 -6.04 -6.65 0.59
N ALA A 110 -5.62 -7.92 0.68
CA ALA A 110 -4.73 -8.40 1.74
C ALA A 110 -3.43 -9.02 1.21
N ASP A 111 -3.09 -8.80 -0.06
CA ASP A 111 -1.93 -9.42 -0.71
C ASP A 111 -0.69 -8.51 -0.66
N GLY A 112 -0.48 -7.85 0.47
CA GLY A 112 0.54 -6.85 0.65
C GLY A 112 0.08 -5.47 0.17
N ALA A 113 -1.20 -5.14 0.39
CA ALA A 113 -1.75 -3.83 0.05
C ALA A 113 -1.12 -2.74 0.92
N LEU A 114 -0.36 -1.84 0.29
CA LEU A 114 0.37 -0.74 0.92
C LEU A 114 -0.25 0.59 0.52
N TYR A 115 -0.79 1.33 1.47
CA TYR A 115 -1.30 2.68 1.27
C TYR A 115 -0.44 3.69 1.99
N THR A 116 -0.12 4.79 1.32
CA THR A 116 0.62 5.92 1.91
C THR A 116 -0.23 7.18 1.89
N TYR A 117 -0.20 7.93 3.00
CA TYR A 117 -1.01 9.11 3.21
C TYR A 117 -0.11 10.29 3.62
N VAL A 118 -0.19 11.39 2.90
CA VAL A 118 0.46 12.66 3.22
C VAL A 118 -0.61 13.69 3.60
N ASP A 119 -1.54 14.00 2.70
CA ASP A 119 -2.64 14.91 2.99
C ASP A 119 -3.96 14.21 3.36
N GLY A 120 -4.06 12.89 3.15
CA GLY A 120 -5.24 12.07 3.46
C GLY A 120 -6.27 12.00 2.34
N GLU A 121 -6.05 12.70 1.23
CA GLU A 121 -6.97 12.74 0.09
C GLU A 121 -6.50 11.91 -1.11
N GLU A 122 -5.48 11.07 -0.94
CA GLU A 122 -4.83 10.29 -2.00
C GLU A 122 -5.79 9.31 -2.68
N TYR A 123 -6.76 8.80 -1.91
CA TYR A 123 -7.67 7.74 -2.35
C TYR A 123 -9.15 8.11 -2.20
N THR A 124 -9.48 9.38 -2.00
CA THR A 124 -10.86 9.80 -1.73
C THR A 124 -11.76 9.56 -2.94
N ASP A 125 -12.84 8.77 -2.73
CA ASP A 125 -13.84 8.42 -3.75
C ASP A 125 -13.25 7.72 -5.00
N ILE A 126 -12.11 7.03 -4.87
CA ILE A 126 -11.36 6.45 -5.99
C ILE A 126 -11.87 5.06 -6.41
N PHE A 127 -12.50 4.30 -5.51
CA PHE A 127 -12.78 2.88 -5.70
C PHE A 127 -13.60 2.53 -6.96
N PRO A 128 -14.62 3.30 -7.38
CA PRO A 128 -15.32 3.04 -8.64
C PRO A 128 -14.39 3.08 -9.86
N CYS A 129 -13.33 3.88 -9.76
CA CYS A 129 -12.39 4.13 -10.83
C CYS A 129 -11.12 3.25 -10.78
N TRP A 130 -10.96 2.42 -9.73
CA TRP A 130 -9.79 1.56 -9.58
C TRP A 130 -9.77 0.41 -10.60
N ASP A 131 -8.58 0.11 -11.07
CA ASP A 131 -8.23 -1.22 -11.54
C ASP A 131 -7.93 -2.09 -10.31
N TRP A 132 -8.86 -2.96 -9.94
CA TRP A 132 -8.78 -3.79 -8.74
C TRP A 132 -7.71 -4.89 -8.80
N ARG A 133 -7.02 -5.01 -9.94
CA ARG A 133 -5.80 -5.81 -10.10
C ARG A 133 -4.53 -4.98 -10.02
N LYS A 134 -4.66 -3.67 -9.77
CA LYS A 134 -3.54 -2.74 -9.53
C LYS A 134 -3.65 -2.03 -8.20
N VAL A 135 -4.17 -2.73 -7.18
CA VAL A 135 -4.16 -2.25 -5.79
C VAL A 135 -2.72 -1.97 -5.36
N PRO A 136 -2.41 -0.80 -4.78
CA PRO A 136 -1.06 -0.44 -4.38
C PRO A 136 -0.36 -1.53 -3.54
N GLY A 137 0.87 -1.87 -3.87
CA GLY A 137 1.67 -2.90 -3.20
C GLY A 137 1.36 -4.35 -3.61
N VAL A 138 0.25 -4.63 -4.27
CA VAL A 138 -0.22 -6.00 -4.55
C VAL A 138 0.49 -6.62 -5.75
N THR A 139 0.81 -7.91 -5.65
CA THR A 139 1.28 -8.77 -6.75
C THR A 139 0.15 -9.72 -7.14
N CYS A 140 -0.33 -9.67 -8.38
CA CYS A 140 -1.42 -10.53 -8.84
C CYS A 140 -1.47 -10.69 -10.36
N TYR A 141 -2.31 -11.63 -10.81
CA TYR A 141 -2.60 -11.84 -12.23
C TYR A 141 -3.40 -10.67 -12.83
N GLN A 142 -3.12 -10.37 -14.10
CA GLN A 142 -3.86 -9.41 -14.92
C GLN A 142 -4.80 -10.19 -15.86
N GLU A 143 -5.87 -10.74 -15.28
CA GLU A 143 -6.88 -11.49 -16.03
C GLU A 143 -8.00 -10.57 -16.50
N ASP A 144 -8.57 -10.81 -17.67
CA ASP A 144 -9.77 -10.11 -18.16
C ASP A 144 -11.06 -10.54 -17.46
N LYS A 145 -10.99 -11.60 -16.66
CA LYS A 145 -12.15 -12.14 -15.94
C LYS A 145 -12.57 -11.21 -14.80
N ARG A 146 -13.82 -11.33 -14.41
CA ARG A 146 -14.30 -10.73 -13.17
C ARG A 146 -13.45 -11.22 -12.00
N VAL A 147 -13.09 -10.29 -11.10
CA VAL A 147 -12.41 -10.64 -9.84
C VAL A 147 -13.28 -11.64 -9.07
N HIS A 148 -12.65 -12.69 -8.56
CA HIS A 148 -13.34 -13.73 -7.79
C HIS A 148 -14.03 -13.11 -6.57
N VAL A 149 -15.26 -13.56 -6.31
CA VAL A 149 -16.00 -13.22 -5.09
C VAL A 149 -15.82 -14.37 -4.13
N MET A 150 -15.20 -14.10 -2.99
CA MET A 150 -14.89 -15.11 -2.00
C MET A 150 -16.13 -15.61 -1.25
N GLY A 151 -16.09 -16.89 -0.92
CA GLY A 151 -16.99 -17.48 0.06
C GLY A 151 -16.73 -16.94 1.49
N TRP A 152 -17.70 -17.14 2.35
CA TRP A 152 -17.53 -16.79 3.77
C TRP A 152 -16.45 -17.66 4.40
N LEU A 153 -15.55 -17.03 5.16
CA LEU A 153 -14.40 -17.66 5.82
C LEU A 153 -13.36 -18.28 4.87
N GLU A 154 -13.43 -18.01 3.58
CA GLU A 154 -12.44 -18.49 2.62
C GLU A 154 -11.09 -17.79 2.89
N LYS A 155 -10.05 -18.61 3.14
CA LYS A 155 -8.68 -18.11 3.29
C LYS A 155 -8.03 -17.95 1.92
N GLN A 156 -7.51 -16.78 1.66
CA GLN A 156 -6.94 -16.42 0.36
C GLN A 156 -5.50 -16.92 0.23
N ASN A 157 -4.64 -16.51 1.17
CA ASN A 157 -3.24 -16.87 1.16
C ASN A 157 -3.02 -18.21 1.88
N LYS A 158 -2.28 -19.11 1.25
CA LYS A 158 -1.85 -20.39 1.82
C LYS A 158 -0.45 -20.33 2.42
N GLY A 159 0.25 -19.20 2.26
CA GLY A 159 1.54 -18.96 2.90
C GLY A 159 1.40 -18.87 4.41
N SER A 160 2.28 -19.55 5.14
CA SER A 160 2.24 -19.58 6.60
C SER A 160 2.99 -18.41 7.24
N PHE A 161 3.80 -17.69 6.47
CA PHE A 161 4.70 -16.70 7.00
C PHE A 161 4.19 -15.27 6.79
N VAL A 162 3.94 -14.60 7.91
CA VAL A 162 3.92 -13.15 8.08
C VAL A 162 4.70 -12.81 9.33
N GLY A 163 5.68 -11.92 9.23
CA GLY A 163 6.56 -11.54 10.34
C GLY A 163 6.86 -10.05 10.36
N ASN A 164 7.16 -9.55 11.55
CA ASN A 164 7.58 -8.18 11.77
C ASN A 164 8.68 -8.12 12.83
N VAL A 165 9.64 -7.24 12.62
CA VAL A 165 10.62 -6.81 13.61
C VAL A 165 10.72 -5.30 13.56
N ASN A 166 10.68 -4.61 14.70
CA ASN A 166 10.84 -3.17 14.77
C ASN A 166 11.38 -2.74 16.13
N ASP A 167 12.01 -1.57 16.17
CA ASP A 167 12.47 -0.90 17.40
C ASP A 167 11.51 0.21 17.87
N GLY A 168 10.35 0.32 17.21
CA GLY A 168 9.35 1.36 17.42
C GLY A 168 9.46 2.52 16.43
N ASN A 169 10.60 2.76 15.81
CA ASN A 169 10.84 3.84 14.86
C ASN A 169 11.12 3.33 13.43
N VAL A 170 11.97 2.32 13.35
CA VAL A 170 12.30 1.61 12.11
C VAL A 170 11.81 0.18 12.24
N GLY A 171 11.36 -0.43 11.14
CA GLY A 171 11.00 -1.82 11.21
C GLY A 171 10.85 -2.48 9.86
N MET A 172 10.99 -3.79 9.86
CA MET A 172 10.82 -4.64 8.70
C MET A 172 9.61 -5.55 8.89
N THR A 173 8.81 -5.65 7.84
CA THR A 173 7.67 -6.58 7.76
C THR A 173 7.81 -7.41 6.50
N SER A 174 7.48 -8.69 6.57
CA SER A 174 7.55 -9.57 5.40
C SER A 174 6.46 -10.62 5.38
N MET A 175 6.11 -11.12 4.19
CA MET A 175 5.12 -12.15 3.96
C MET A 175 5.51 -13.08 2.81
N GLU A 176 4.98 -14.29 2.85
CA GLU A 176 4.88 -15.17 1.69
C GLU A 176 3.49 -15.08 1.09
N LEU A 177 3.43 -14.76 -0.20
CA LEU A 177 2.22 -14.84 -1.00
C LEU A 177 2.18 -16.20 -1.68
N VAL A 178 1.17 -17.00 -1.36
CA VAL A 178 0.94 -18.32 -1.98
C VAL A 178 -0.55 -18.46 -2.27
N ARG A 179 -0.95 -18.14 -3.48
CA ARG A 179 -2.37 -18.21 -3.87
C ARG A 179 -2.54 -18.36 -5.38
N ASP A 180 -3.55 -19.12 -5.78
CA ASP A 180 -3.96 -19.28 -7.18
C ASP A 180 -2.82 -19.72 -8.11
N GLY A 181 -1.81 -20.45 -7.58
CA GLY A 181 -0.61 -20.85 -8.34
C GLY A 181 0.43 -19.72 -8.52
N LEU A 182 0.23 -18.58 -7.90
CA LEU A 182 1.20 -17.49 -7.80
C LEU A 182 1.92 -17.57 -6.46
N TYR A 183 3.23 -17.45 -6.52
CA TYR A 183 4.11 -17.38 -5.36
C TYR A 183 4.97 -16.11 -5.40
N ALA A 184 5.21 -15.48 -4.26
CA ALA A 184 6.15 -14.38 -4.11
C ALA A 184 6.59 -14.22 -2.64
N LYS A 185 7.84 -13.83 -2.42
CA LYS A 185 8.35 -13.33 -1.15
C LYS A 185 8.35 -11.82 -1.19
N LYS A 186 7.72 -11.19 -0.20
CA LYS A 186 7.57 -9.73 -0.14
C LYS A 186 8.08 -9.21 1.20
N ALA A 187 8.79 -8.07 1.17
CA ALA A 187 9.26 -7.41 2.37
C ALA A 187 9.17 -5.88 2.23
N TRP A 188 8.97 -5.22 3.36
CA TRP A 188 8.88 -3.76 3.46
C TRP A 188 9.72 -3.30 4.65
N ILE A 189 10.60 -2.32 4.43
CA ILE A 189 11.36 -1.67 5.49
C ILE A 189 10.82 -0.25 5.62
N PHE A 190 10.29 0.04 6.78
CA PHE A 190 9.72 1.34 7.14
C PHE A 190 10.76 2.12 7.94
N THR A 191 11.00 3.36 7.52
CA THR A 191 11.86 4.33 8.20
C THR A 191 11.10 5.64 8.35
N PRO A 192 11.58 6.63 9.10
CA PRO A 192 10.95 7.95 9.14
C PRO A 192 10.83 8.67 7.80
N ASP A 193 11.70 8.36 6.83
CA ASP A 193 11.84 9.10 5.58
C ASP A 193 11.28 8.37 4.35
N TYR A 194 11.18 7.03 4.41
CA TYR A 194 10.77 6.22 3.26
C TYR A 194 10.27 4.83 3.65
N VAL A 195 9.61 4.19 2.70
CA VAL A 195 9.33 2.75 2.72
C VAL A 195 10.09 2.08 1.58
N LEU A 196 11.02 1.17 1.90
CA LEU A 196 11.68 0.32 0.90
C LEU A 196 10.85 -0.95 0.72
N CYS A 197 10.45 -1.23 -0.52
CA CYS A 197 9.60 -2.35 -0.91
C CYS A 197 10.38 -3.33 -1.77
N LEU A 198 10.38 -4.59 -1.36
CA LEU A 198 11.15 -5.66 -1.97
C LEU A 198 10.24 -6.83 -2.34
N GLY A 199 10.47 -7.41 -3.51
CA GLY A 199 9.86 -8.65 -3.94
C GLY A 199 10.88 -9.56 -4.60
N ALA A 200 10.81 -10.84 -4.30
CA ALA A 200 11.69 -11.85 -4.84
C ALA A 200 10.96 -13.19 -4.99
N ASP A 201 11.58 -14.10 -5.75
CA ASP A 201 11.06 -15.46 -5.95
C ASP A 201 9.60 -15.42 -6.46
N ILE A 202 9.33 -14.47 -7.37
CA ILE A 202 7.99 -14.37 -8.00
C ILE A 202 7.94 -15.38 -9.12
N HIS A 203 7.09 -16.38 -8.96
CA HIS A 203 6.90 -17.40 -9.98
C HIS A 203 5.46 -17.88 -10.11
N SER A 204 5.12 -18.33 -11.31
CA SER A 204 3.81 -18.86 -11.64
C SER A 204 3.86 -19.71 -12.90
N ASP A 205 3.03 -20.75 -12.95
CA ASP A 205 2.82 -21.58 -14.14
C ASP A 205 1.62 -21.12 -14.99
N SER A 206 1.08 -19.93 -14.71
CA SER A 206 -0.04 -19.38 -15.45
C SER A 206 0.39 -18.55 -16.65
N SER A 207 -0.38 -18.62 -17.75
CA SER A 207 -0.21 -17.77 -18.93
C SER A 207 -0.69 -16.33 -18.73
N TYR A 208 -1.32 -16.00 -17.61
CA TYR A 208 -1.70 -14.62 -17.31
C TYR A 208 -0.48 -13.79 -16.94
N LEU A 209 -0.49 -12.52 -17.35
CA LEU A 209 0.51 -11.54 -16.92
C LEU A 209 0.47 -11.41 -15.39
N VAL A 210 1.64 -11.30 -14.78
CA VAL A 210 1.79 -11.01 -13.36
C VAL A 210 2.35 -9.60 -13.20
N ASN A 211 1.65 -8.75 -12.46
CA ASN A 211 2.12 -7.40 -12.14
C ASN A 211 2.26 -7.23 -10.64
N THR A 212 3.19 -6.36 -10.22
CA THR A 212 3.22 -5.79 -8.87
C THR A 212 2.97 -4.30 -8.96
N SER A 213 1.90 -3.83 -8.33
CA SER A 213 1.57 -2.41 -8.32
C SER A 213 2.46 -1.67 -7.33
N ILE A 214 3.00 -0.53 -7.77
CA ILE A 214 3.71 0.42 -6.91
C ILE A 214 2.68 1.35 -6.27
N GLU A 215 1.85 1.98 -7.12
CA GLU A 215 0.81 2.91 -6.70
C GLU A 215 -0.33 2.98 -7.70
N GLN A 216 -1.54 3.25 -7.21
CA GLN A 216 -2.68 3.69 -7.99
C GLN A 216 -3.51 4.66 -7.14
N ALA A 217 -3.36 5.97 -7.40
CA ALA A 217 -3.97 7.02 -6.60
C ALA A 217 -4.55 8.16 -7.47
N LEU A 218 -5.22 9.12 -6.83
CA LEU A 218 -5.78 10.29 -7.51
C LEU A 218 -4.68 11.17 -8.09
N LEU A 219 -4.82 11.54 -9.36
CA LEU A 219 -3.93 12.46 -10.04
C LEU A 219 -4.32 13.92 -9.68
N LYS A 220 -3.73 14.44 -8.63
CA LYS A 220 -3.93 15.83 -8.15
C LYS A 220 -3.14 16.84 -8.95
N GLU A 221 -1.93 16.44 -9.38
CA GLU A 221 -0.99 17.21 -10.18
C GLU A 221 -0.45 16.33 -11.31
N LYS A 222 0.47 16.83 -12.11
CA LYS A 222 1.11 16.00 -13.13
C LYS A 222 2.01 14.96 -12.47
N LEU A 223 1.88 13.70 -12.89
CA LEU A 223 2.90 12.70 -12.61
C LEU A 223 4.18 13.11 -13.36
N LEU A 224 5.31 13.13 -12.67
CA LEU A 224 6.59 13.55 -13.21
C LEU A 224 7.57 12.37 -13.21
N HIS A 225 8.43 12.32 -14.22
CA HIS A 225 9.53 11.39 -14.37
C HIS A 225 10.84 12.16 -14.54
N LEU A 226 11.89 11.77 -13.82
CA LEU A 226 13.21 12.38 -13.89
C LEU A 226 14.03 11.73 -15.01
N GLU A 227 14.17 12.43 -16.12
CA GLU A 227 14.97 12.00 -17.26
C GLU A 227 16.09 13.01 -17.55
N LYS A 228 17.34 12.54 -17.70
CA LYS A 228 18.51 13.39 -18.03
C LYS A 228 18.59 14.65 -17.16
N GLY A 229 18.29 14.51 -15.86
CA GLY A 229 18.31 15.59 -14.88
C GLY A 229 17.14 16.57 -14.93
N LYS A 230 16.11 16.33 -15.74
CA LYS A 230 14.91 17.17 -15.85
C LYS A 230 13.65 16.38 -15.48
N TRP A 231 12.72 17.03 -14.77
CA TRP A 231 11.40 16.49 -14.49
C TRP A 231 10.48 16.74 -15.69
N ASN A 232 9.95 15.67 -16.26
CA ASN A 232 9.04 15.68 -17.40
C ASN A 232 7.68 15.13 -16.98
N ALA A 233 6.60 15.74 -17.47
CA ALA A 233 5.25 15.22 -17.24
C ALA A 233 5.03 13.90 -17.98
N VAL A 234 4.48 12.92 -17.28
CA VAL A 234 4.20 11.59 -17.81
C VAL A 234 2.71 11.46 -18.10
N LYS A 235 2.39 11.06 -19.34
CA LYS A 235 1.08 10.49 -19.67
C LYS A 235 1.13 8.97 -19.68
N ASP A 236 2.19 8.43 -20.28
CA ASP A 236 2.43 6.99 -20.42
C ASP A 236 3.91 6.75 -20.74
N VAL A 237 4.60 5.98 -19.90
CA VAL A 237 5.99 5.62 -20.10
C VAL A 237 6.27 4.21 -19.57
N CYS A 238 7.02 3.42 -20.35
CA CYS A 238 7.61 2.19 -19.87
C CYS A 238 8.98 2.48 -19.26
N PHE A 239 9.32 1.82 -18.18
CA PHE A 239 10.63 1.93 -17.54
C PHE A 239 11.29 0.55 -17.40
N SER A 240 12.62 0.54 -17.41
CA SER A 240 13.44 -0.62 -17.11
C SER A 240 14.59 -0.16 -16.25
N ALA A 241 14.70 -0.67 -15.05
CA ALA A 241 15.64 -0.17 -14.06
C ALA A 241 17.06 -0.78 -14.27
N ASP A 242 17.65 -0.59 -15.46
CA ASP A 242 19.10 -0.71 -15.65
C ASP A 242 19.88 0.33 -14.83
N LYS A 243 19.20 1.39 -14.45
CA LYS A 243 19.58 2.46 -13.52
C LYS A 243 18.35 2.89 -12.74
N PRO A 244 18.51 3.48 -11.53
CA PRO A 244 17.37 3.94 -10.75
C PRO A 244 16.50 4.96 -11.50
N GLU A 245 15.22 4.65 -11.63
CA GLU A 245 14.21 5.56 -12.20
C GLU A 245 13.49 6.31 -11.08
N ARG A 246 13.19 7.60 -11.30
CA ARG A 246 12.55 8.45 -10.29
C ARG A 246 11.28 9.06 -10.82
N PHE A 247 10.19 8.83 -10.10
CA PHE A 247 8.89 9.44 -10.35
C PHE A 247 8.48 10.32 -9.18
N PHE A 248 7.65 11.30 -9.43
CA PHE A 248 7.12 12.18 -8.40
C PHE A 248 5.68 12.58 -8.72
N HIS A 249 4.84 12.53 -7.70
CA HIS A 249 3.48 13.04 -7.78
C HIS A 249 3.12 13.75 -6.47
N HIS A 250 2.71 15.00 -6.60
CA HIS A 250 2.29 15.86 -5.50
C HIS A 250 3.38 15.93 -4.41
N GLN A 251 3.26 15.26 -3.28
CA GLN A 251 4.25 15.24 -2.19
C GLN A 251 4.88 13.85 -1.99
N THR A 252 4.86 13.00 -3.01
CA THR A 252 5.38 11.64 -2.90
C THR A 252 6.31 11.30 -4.04
N GLY A 253 7.52 10.88 -3.68
CA GLY A 253 8.50 10.33 -4.62
C GLY A 253 8.43 8.82 -4.70
N TYR A 254 8.75 8.28 -5.87
CA TYR A 254 8.93 6.86 -6.12
C TYR A 254 10.28 6.66 -6.79
N ILE A 255 11.13 5.82 -6.21
CA ILE A 255 12.43 5.46 -6.78
C ILE A 255 12.40 3.98 -7.08
N VAL A 256 12.41 3.63 -8.36
CA VAL A 256 12.51 2.25 -8.83
C VAL A 256 13.99 1.89 -8.88
N LEU A 257 14.40 0.85 -8.15
CA LEU A 257 15.78 0.41 -8.01
C LEU A 257 16.08 -0.80 -8.90
N ASP A 258 15.09 -1.70 -9.07
CA ASP A 258 15.19 -2.89 -9.90
C ASP A 258 13.80 -3.28 -10.42
N GLY A 259 13.75 -3.79 -11.64
CA GLY A 259 12.55 -4.25 -12.32
C GLY A 259 12.16 -3.39 -13.54
N LYS A 260 11.24 -3.91 -14.33
CA LYS A 260 10.66 -3.22 -15.48
C LYS A 260 9.16 -3.01 -15.30
N GLY A 261 8.61 -1.97 -15.85
CA GLY A 261 7.20 -1.68 -15.68
C GLY A 261 6.71 -0.47 -16.46
N ARG A 262 5.60 0.07 -16.02
CA ARG A 262 4.93 1.19 -16.68
C ARG A 262 4.41 2.20 -15.67
N ALA A 263 4.49 3.46 -16.03
CA ALA A 263 3.89 4.58 -15.31
C ALA A 263 2.99 5.35 -16.26
N PHE A 264 1.73 5.60 -15.88
CA PHE A 264 0.78 6.30 -16.73
C PHE A 264 -0.27 7.05 -15.91
N SER A 265 -0.98 7.96 -16.59
CA SER A 265 -2.13 8.65 -16.04
C SER A 265 -3.30 8.59 -17.02
N GLU A 266 -4.49 8.40 -16.48
CA GLU A 266 -5.72 8.27 -17.28
C GLU A 266 -6.92 8.82 -16.52
N LYS A 267 -7.98 9.12 -17.29
CA LYS A 267 -9.30 9.42 -16.75
C LYS A 267 -10.14 8.15 -16.74
N ARG A 268 -10.64 7.77 -15.58
CA ARG A 268 -11.46 6.57 -15.39
C ARG A 268 -12.82 6.94 -14.83
N THR A 269 -13.82 6.15 -15.22
CA THR A 269 -15.20 6.28 -14.77
C THR A 269 -15.71 4.93 -14.30
N GLY A 270 -16.43 4.91 -13.20
CA GLY A 270 -17.02 3.69 -12.65
C GLY A 270 -18.21 3.98 -11.75
N LEU A 271 -18.81 2.94 -11.22
CA LEU A 271 -20.04 3.00 -10.41
C LEU A 271 -19.77 2.41 -9.02
N TRP A 272 -20.26 3.08 -8.00
CA TRP A 272 -20.27 2.49 -6.64
C TRP A 272 -21.09 1.19 -6.59
N ASN A 273 -22.16 1.08 -7.40
CA ASN A 273 -22.96 -0.14 -7.51
C ASN A 273 -22.15 -1.36 -8.01
N ASP A 274 -21.05 -1.16 -8.74
CA ASP A 274 -20.17 -2.25 -9.19
C ASP A 274 -19.34 -2.84 -8.05
N ILE A 275 -19.21 -2.10 -6.94
CA ILE A 275 -18.47 -2.51 -5.74
C ILE A 275 -19.45 -3.02 -4.69
N MET A 276 -20.50 -2.24 -4.42
CA MET A 276 -21.47 -2.50 -3.38
C MET A 276 -22.89 -2.26 -3.88
N LYS A 277 -23.73 -3.27 -3.84
CA LYS A 277 -25.06 -3.26 -4.48
C LYS A 277 -26.09 -2.36 -3.80
N ILE A 278 -25.81 -1.84 -2.61
CA ILE A 278 -26.68 -0.88 -1.91
C ILE A 278 -26.69 0.52 -2.58
N TYR A 279 -25.66 0.84 -3.37
CA TYR A 279 -25.60 2.14 -4.04
C TYR A 279 -26.43 2.15 -5.32
N PRO A 280 -27.03 3.31 -5.68
CA PRO A 280 -27.77 3.46 -6.93
C PRO A 280 -26.89 3.19 -8.16
N LYS A 281 -27.46 2.56 -9.18
CA LYS A 281 -26.79 2.33 -10.47
C LYS A 281 -26.52 3.62 -11.25
N SER A 282 -27.19 4.71 -10.91
CA SER A 282 -27.03 6.02 -11.55
C SER A 282 -25.85 6.82 -10.99
N GLU A 283 -25.28 6.42 -9.85
CA GLU A 283 -24.16 7.15 -9.23
C GLU A 283 -22.84 6.80 -9.93
N GLN A 284 -22.49 7.63 -10.89
CA GLN A 284 -21.23 7.55 -11.62
C GLN A 284 -20.17 8.45 -11.00
N VAL A 285 -18.96 7.91 -10.86
CA VAL A 285 -17.77 8.65 -10.39
C VAL A 285 -16.76 8.68 -11.52
N THR A 286 -16.18 9.84 -11.76
CA THR A 286 -15.10 10.02 -12.72
C THR A 286 -13.92 10.68 -12.03
N GLN A 287 -12.73 10.05 -12.14
CA GLN A 287 -11.50 10.53 -11.52
C GLN A 287 -10.34 10.49 -12.53
N ASN A 288 -9.39 11.41 -12.38
CA ASN A 288 -8.08 11.28 -12.98
C ASN A 288 -7.20 10.47 -12.03
N ILE A 289 -6.54 9.45 -12.54
CA ILE A 289 -5.75 8.50 -11.75
C ILE A 289 -4.37 8.37 -12.39
N TYR A 290 -3.35 8.19 -11.57
CA TYR A 290 -2.05 7.70 -12.03
C TYR A 290 -1.79 6.31 -11.48
N THR A 291 -1.04 5.53 -12.24
CA THR A 291 -0.70 4.15 -11.91
C THR A 291 0.76 3.88 -12.26
N LEU A 292 1.48 3.27 -11.32
CA LEU A 292 2.82 2.73 -11.49
C LEU A 292 2.81 1.25 -11.14
N TYR A 293 3.40 0.39 -11.98
CA TYR A 293 3.47 -1.04 -11.69
C TYR A 293 4.67 -1.70 -12.36
N PHE A 294 5.13 -2.82 -11.77
CA PHE A 294 6.09 -3.74 -12.39
C PHE A 294 5.36 -4.78 -13.23
N ASP A 295 5.95 -5.10 -14.37
CA ASP A 295 5.51 -6.17 -15.26
C ASP A 295 6.50 -7.35 -15.17
N HIS A 296 6.03 -8.46 -14.63
CA HIS A 296 6.83 -9.69 -14.50
C HIS A 296 6.66 -10.65 -15.70
N GLY A 297 5.81 -10.30 -16.66
CA GLY A 297 5.48 -11.12 -17.81
C GLY A 297 4.53 -12.27 -17.49
N THR A 298 4.43 -13.19 -18.44
CA THR A 298 3.72 -14.47 -18.29
C THR A 298 4.70 -15.54 -17.83
N PHE A 299 4.22 -16.55 -17.09
CA PHE A 299 5.06 -17.61 -16.56
C PHE A 299 6.34 -17.12 -15.87
N PRO A 300 6.27 -16.10 -14.98
CA PRO A 300 7.47 -15.61 -14.34
C PRO A 300 8.16 -16.73 -13.56
N GLN A 301 9.50 -16.77 -13.65
CA GLN A 301 10.35 -17.68 -12.92
C GLN A 301 11.44 -16.86 -12.23
N ASP A 302 11.46 -16.82 -10.89
CA ASP A 302 12.42 -16.06 -10.09
C ASP A 302 12.44 -14.54 -10.41
N ALA A 303 11.27 -13.95 -10.70
CA ALA A 303 11.18 -12.51 -10.93
C ALA A 303 11.29 -11.73 -9.60
N SER A 304 11.77 -10.49 -9.69
CA SER A 304 12.00 -9.62 -8.56
C SER A 304 11.60 -8.17 -8.84
N TYR A 305 11.51 -7.37 -7.79
CA TYR A 305 11.38 -5.91 -7.88
C TYR A 305 11.95 -5.24 -6.63
N GLN A 306 12.39 -4.00 -6.80
CA GLN A 306 12.83 -3.16 -5.70
C GLN A 306 12.41 -1.72 -5.96
N TYR A 307 11.75 -1.09 -5.01
CA TYR A 307 11.40 0.32 -5.09
C TYR A 307 11.29 0.96 -3.72
N MET A 308 11.37 2.29 -3.69
CA MET A 308 11.16 3.11 -2.51
C MET A 308 9.98 4.04 -2.73
N VAL A 309 9.20 4.24 -1.70
CA VAL A 309 8.22 5.32 -1.59
C VAL A 309 8.75 6.34 -0.60
N LEU A 310 8.83 7.60 -1.01
CA LEU A 310 9.27 8.74 -0.22
C LEU A 310 8.07 9.70 -0.01
N PRO A 311 7.21 9.45 0.97
CA PRO A 311 6.08 10.34 1.27
C PRO A 311 6.58 11.65 1.90
N ALA A 312 5.77 12.71 1.83
CA ALA A 312 6.06 14.04 2.36
C ALA A 312 7.41 14.62 1.87
N SER A 313 7.79 14.30 0.62
CA SER A 313 9.04 14.74 0.02
C SER A 313 8.82 15.83 -1.04
N SER A 314 9.87 16.59 -1.33
CA SER A 314 9.93 17.54 -2.42
C SER A 314 10.61 16.92 -3.66
N LEU A 315 10.42 17.54 -4.82
CA LEU A 315 11.11 17.18 -6.06
C LEU A 315 12.63 17.11 -5.89
N GLU A 316 13.20 18.04 -5.13
CA GLU A 316 14.65 18.13 -4.96
C GLU A 316 15.18 17.05 -4.01
N GLN A 317 14.43 16.70 -2.96
CA GLN A 317 14.77 15.57 -2.09
C GLN A 317 14.77 14.27 -2.87
N VAL A 318 13.73 14.02 -3.70
CA VAL A 318 13.69 12.81 -4.54
C VAL A 318 14.80 12.79 -5.58
N ARG A 319 15.12 13.94 -6.20
CA ARG A 319 16.22 14.07 -7.17
C ARG A 319 17.58 13.73 -6.54
N ARG A 320 17.85 14.26 -5.36
CA ARG A 320 19.14 14.13 -4.66
C ARG A 320 19.23 12.97 -3.70
N PHE A 321 18.18 12.16 -3.59
CA PHE A 321 18.19 11.04 -2.68
C PHE A 321 19.41 10.15 -2.94
N ASP A 322 20.27 10.00 -1.93
CA ASP A 322 21.52 9.26 -2.04
C ASP A 322 21.28 7.77 -1.98
N LEU A 323 21.54 7.09 -3.07
CA LEU A 323 21.44 5.64 -3.20
C LEU A 323 22.78 4.91 -2.96
N SER A 324 23.86 5.62 -2.72
CA SER A 324 25.21 5.02 -2.60
C SER A 324 25.33 4.07 -1.40
N SER A 325 24.55 4.32 -0.33
CA SER A 325 24.49 3.47 0.86
C SER A 325 23.57 2.25 0.70
N PHE A 326 22.74 2.22 -0.37
CA PHE A 326 21.80 1.13 -0.61
C PHE A 326 22.43 0.06 -1.51
N LYS A 327 23.03 -0.94 -0.90
CA LYS A 327 23.44 -2.18 -1.57
C LYS A 327 22.47 -3.29 -1.19
N VAL A 328 21.36 -3.40 -1.92
CA VAL A 328 20.49 -4.57 -1.79
C VAL A 328 21.12 -5.70 -2.63
N ASN A 329 21.91 -6.52 -2.00
CA ASN A 329 22.36 -7.77 -2.61
C ASN A 329 21.20 -8.76 -2.48
N ALA A 330 20.48 -9.03 -3.57
CA ALA A 330 19.62 -10.21 -3.66
C ALA A 330 20.55 -11.43 -3.63
N ALA A 331 20.76 -12.00 -2.46
CA ALA A 331 21.47 -13.26 -2.34
C ALA A 331 20.61 -14.33 -3.02
N ARG A 332 20.97 -14.72 -4.23
CA ARG A 332 20.42 -15.91 -4.90
C ARG A 332 20.70 -17.10 -3.99
N LYS A 333 19.66 -17.75 -3.55
CA LYS A 333 19.70 -18.90 -2.67
C LYS A 333 20.38 -20.09 -3.37
N SER A 334 21.62 -20.39 -3.01
CA SER A 334 22.07 -21.77 -2.98
C SER A 334 21.68 -22.31 -1.61
N LYS A 335 20.76 -23.25 -1.54
CA LYS A 335 20.31 -24.07 -0.39
C LYS A 335 21.03 -23.79 0.96
N VAL A 336 20.81 -22.64 1.58
CA VAL A 336 21.30 -22.33 2.94
C VAL A 336 20.10 -21.83 3.76
N ASP A 337 20.05 -22.29 5.00
CA ASP A 337 19.01 -22.09 5.99
C ASP A 337 18.40 -20.66 5.98
N ASP A 338 17.07 -20.60 5.86
CA ASP A 338 16.26 -19.37 5.75
C ASP A 338 16.52 -18.32 6.82
N ASN A 339 16.95 -18.75 8.00
CA ASN A 339 17.19 -17.87 9.14
C ASN A 339 18.51 -17.11 9.07
N THR A 340 19.53 -17.63 8.45
CA THR A 340 20.86 -17.01 8.36
C THR A 340 20.91 -15.90 7.30
N ALA A 341 20.20 -16.05 6.20
CA ALA A 341 20.11 -15.04 5.13
C ALA A 341 19.33 -13.78 5.60
N LYS A 342 18.29 -13.96 6.43
CA LYS A 342 17.52 -12.85 7.02
C LYS A 342 18.36 -12.00 7.99
N MET A 343 19.24 -12.61 8.77
CA MET A 343 20.14 -11.88 9.70
C MET A 343 21.28 -11.15 8.97
N GLN A 344 21.78 -11.68 7.88
CA GLN A 344 22.87 -11.04 7.12
C GLN A 344 22.39 -9.78 6.38
N SER A 345 21.16 -9.77 5.83
CA SER A 345 20.61 -8.58 5.19
C SER A 345 20.34 -7.43 6.19
N ILE A 346 19.94 -7.73 7.42
CA ILE A 346 19.75 -6.72 8.48
C ILE A 346 21.09 -6.12 8.90
N LYS A 347 22.15 -6.93 9.03
CA LYS A 347 23.50 -6.44 9.38
C LYS A 347 24.14 -5.56 8.30
N GLN A 348 23.77 -5.74 7.03
CA GLN A 348 24.28 -4.93 5.90
C GLN A 348 23.54 -3.61 5.74
N LEU A 349 22.35 -3.46 6.33
CA LEU A 349 21.58 -2.21 6.31
C LEU A 349 21.98 -1.22 7.40
N GLY A 350 22.98 -1.54 8.26
CA GLY A 350 23.52 -0.63 9.28
C GLY A 350 22.52 -0.31 10.41
N VAL A 351 21.60 -1.21 10.72
CA VAL A 351 20.67 -1.14 11.86
C VAL A 351 21.14 -2.04 12.97
#